data_b60b7f3b2e9b8894283ad805184bff65
#
_entry.id   b60b7f3b2e9b8894283ad805184bff65
#
_cell.length_a   1.000
_cell.length_b   1.000
_cell.length_c   1.000
_cell.angle_alpha   90.00
_cell.angle_beta   90.00
_cell.angle_gamma   90.00
#
_symmetry.space_group_name_H-M   'P 1'
#
loop_
_entity.id
_entity.type
_entity.pdbx_description
1 polymer ?
#
loop_
_entity_poly.entity_id
_entity_poly.type
_entity_poly.pdbx_seq_one_letter_code
_entity_poly.pdbx_strand_id
1 'polypeptide(L)'
;MPRNIFALIFTILFCFSSIWAEDGSALWLRYASGAKAEITSKKQSPTLRIAVSELQNFWQGGIPVTLEVRNNKELRALGNEGYTIQTSKGGSQITIASSGEQGVLYGTYHLLRLQATGQLPESALQSLNISERPDYRIRILNHWDNLDGTIERGYAG
;
A
#
# COMPACT_ATOMS: atom_id res chain seq x y z
N MET A 1 47.10 -6.19 -30.60
CA MET A 1 46.49 -5.63 -29.37
C MET A 1 46.01 -6.80 -28.49
N PRO A 2 46.43 -6.87 -27.23
CA PRO A 2 46.14 -8.04 -26.41
C PRO A 2 44.62 -8.14 -26.12
N ARG A 3 44.11 -9.31 -26.39
CA ARG A 3 42.70 -9.74 -26.21
C ARG A 3 42.10 -9.46 -24.81
N ASN A 4 42.97 -9.27 -23.85
CA ASN A 4 42.63 -9.00 -22.43
C ASN A 4 42.23 -7.55 -22.16
N ILE A 5 42.61 -6.57 -23.00
CA ILE A 5 42.22 -5.17 -22.85
C ILE A 5 40.74 -4.99 -23.26
N PHE A 6 40.28 -5.69 -24.29
CA PHE A 6 38.87 -5.66 -24.70
C PHE A 6 37.95 -6.27 -23.64
N ALA A 7 38.38 -7.37 -23.00
CA ALA A 7 37.62 -7.98 -21.92
C ALA A 7 37.56 -7.07 -20.67
N LEU A 8 38.64 -6.37 -20.33
CA LEU A 8 38.70 -5.43 -19.22
C LEU A 8 37.80 -4.20 -19.44
N ILE A 9 37.83 -3.63 -20.65
CA ILE A 9 36.95 -2.50 -21.02
C ILE A 9 35.49 -2.91 -21.03
N PHE A 10 35.17 -4.12 -21.50
CA PHE A 10 33.81 -4.63 -21.50
C PHE A 10 33.27 -4.87 -20.07
N THR A 11 34.13 -5.37 -19.17
CA THR A 11 33.77 -5.58 -17.77
C THR A 11 33.56 -4.24 -17.03
N ILE A 12 34.37 -3.22 -17.31
CA ILE A 12 34.23 -1.88 -16.72
C ILE A 12 32.97 -1.19 -17.23
N LEU A 13 32.61 -1.33 -18.50
CA LEU A 13 31.38 -0.77 -19.09
C LEU A 13 30.13 -1.44 -18.55
N PHE A 14 30.20 -2.72 -18.14
CA PHE A 14 29.02 -3.42 -17.56
C PHE A 14 28.83 -3.14 -16.07
N CYS A 15 29.84 -2.58 -15.38
CA CYS A 15 29.75 -2.17 -13.97
C CYS A 15 29.07 -0.81 -13.76
N PHE A 16 28.76 -0.07 -14.82
CA PHE A 16 27.91 1.13 -14.76
C PHE A 16 26.43 0.78 -14.92
N SER A 17 25.94 -0.24 -14.21
CA SER A 17 24.52 -0.27 -13.86
C SER A 17 24.26 0.98 -13.03
N SER A 18 23.43 1.88 -13.54
CA SER A 18 23.01 3.09 -12.86
C SER A 18 22.51 2.69 -11.48
N ILE A 19 23.31 2.90 -10.45
CA ILE A 19 22.85 2.84 -9.05
C ILE A 19 21.96 4.08 -8.91
N TRP A 20 20.68 3.90 -9.14
CA TRP A 20 19.70 4.91 -8.78
C TRP A 20 19.62 4.87 -7.27
N ALA A 21 20.30 5.80 -6.62
CA ALA A 21 20.07 6.05 -5.22
C ALA A 21 18.65 6.58 -5.07
N GLU A 22 17.84 5.88 -4.32
CA GLU A 22 16.48 6.32 -4.02
C GLU A 22 16.55 7.50 -3.06
N ASP A 23 15.73 8.50 -3.31
CA ASP A 23 15.64 9.72 -2.52
C ASP A 23 14.80 9.56 -1.23
N GLY A 24 14.26 8.37 -0.99
CA GLY A 24 13.40 8.07 0.15
C GLY A 24 11.96 8.57 0.01
N SER A 25 11.59 9.23 -1.09
CA SER A 25 10.23 9.75 -1.30
C SER A 25 9.14 8.67 -1.28
N ALA A 26 9.51 7.43 -1.62
CA ALA A 26 8.61 6.28 -1.59
C ALA A 26 8.99 5.25 -0.52
N LEU A 27 9.48 5.72 0.64
CA LEU A 27 10.06 4.87 1.68
C LEU A 27 9.15 3.74 2.16
N TRP A 28 7.85 4.00 2.24
CA TRP A 28 6.88 3.07 2.82
C TRP A 28 6.20 2.20 1.79
N LEU A 29 5.89 2.74 0.62
CA LEU A 29 5.15 2.06 -0.43
C LEU A 29 5.65 2.54 -1.79
N ARG A 30 6.26 1.64 -2.54
CA ARG A 30 6.76 1.90 -3.89
C ARG A 30 5.71 1.48 -4.89
N TYR A 31 4.81 2.40 -5.19
CA TYR A 31 3.80 2.14 -6.19
C TYR A 31 4.24 2.68 -7.56
N ALA A 32 4.13 1.85 -8.57
CA ALA A 32 4.02 2.35 -9.93
C ALA A 32 2.62 2.97 -10.10
N SER A 33 2.47 3.95 -11.00
CA SER A 33 1.15 4.48 -11.35
C SER A 33 0.22 3.35 -11.79
N GLY A 34 -1.01 3.36 -11.28
CA GLY A 34 -1.96 2.29 -11.51
C GLY A 34 -2.63 2.30 -12.87
N ALA A 35 -3.16 1.15 -13.27
CA ALA A 35 -4.14 1.08 -14.33
C ALA A 35 -5.44 1.73 -13.84
N LYS A 36 -6.17 2.38 -14.76
CA LYS A 36 -7.45 3.01 -14.41
C LYS A 36 -8.50 1.94 -14.14
N ALA A 37 -8.80 1.69 -12.87
CA ALA A 37 -9.96 0.91 -12.46
C ALA A 37 -11.03 1.86 -11.89
N GLU A 38 -12.29 1.43 -11.91
CA GLU A 38 -13.36 2.19 -11.27
C GLU A 38 -13.24 2.07 -9.74
N ILE A 39 -13.08 3.21 -9.07
CA ILE A 39 -13.02 3.29 -7.61
C ILE A 39 -14.23 4.06 -7.12
N THR A 40 -15.05 3.41 -6.30
CA THR A 40 -16.29 4.00 -5.78
C THR A 40 -16.32 4.03 -4.27
N SER A 41 -16.97 5.05 -3.71
CA SER A 41 -17.27 5.15 -2.28
C SER A 41 -18.69 5.68 -2.09
N LYS A 42 -19.49 4.96 -1.28
CA LYS A 42 -20.88 5.35 -0.97
C LYS A 42 -20.97 6.56 -0.04
N LYS A 43 -19.91 6.84 0.72
CA LYS A 43 -19.84 7.98 1.63
C LYS A 43 -18.72 8.93 1.22
N GLN A 44 -18.84 10.18 1.63
CA GLN A 44 -17.86 11.23 1.38
C GLN A 44 -17.34 11.75 2.72
N SER A 45 -16.03 11.68 2.92
CA SER A 45 -15.30 12.29 4.03
C SER A 45 -13.87 12.59 3.63
N PRO A 46 -13.11 13.38 4.39
CA PRO A 46 -11.69 13.58 4.14
C PRO A 46 -10.90 12.27 4.07
N THR A 47 -11.13 11.36 5.02
CA THR A 47 -10.47 10.05 5.09
C THR A 47 -10.78 9.17 3.88
N LEU A 48 -12.06 9.09 3.50
CA LEU A 48 -12.46 8.29 2.34
C LEU A 48 -11.98 8.89 1.02
N ARG A 49 -11.87 10.22 0.91
CA ARG A 49 -11.26 10.86 -0.28
C ARG A 49 -9.79 10.47 -0.44
N ILE A 50 -9.02 10.40 0.67
CA ILE A 50 -7.65 9.89 0.63
C ILE A 50 -7.65 8.45 0.12
N ALA A 51 -8.45 7.56 0.69
CA ALA A 51 -8.52 6.17 0.27
C ALA A 51 -8.87 6.00 -1.21
N VAL A 52 -9.85 6.76 -1.71
CA VAL A 52 -10.21 6.78 -3.14
C VAL A 52 -9.05 7.26 -4.00
N SER A 53 -8.40 8.39 -3.62
CA SER A 53 -7.28 8.95 -4.36
C SER A 53 -6.09 7.99 -4.43
N GLU A 54 -5.75 7.32 -3.35
CA GLU A 54 -4.67 6.33 -3.31
C GLU A 54 -4.94 5.17 -4.27
N LEU A 55 -6.15 4.62 -4.27
CA LEU A 55 -6.51 3.57 -5.21
C LEU A 55 -6.56 4.05 -6.67
N GLN A 56 -7.09 5.24 -6.94
CA GLN A 56 -7.10 5.81 -8.29
C GLN A 56 -5.69 6.02 -8.86
N ASN A 57 -4.75 6.38 -7.99
CA ASN A 57 -3.38 6.65 -8.41
C ASN A 57 -2.54 5.37 -8.54
N PHE A 58 -2.77 4.35 -7.71
CA PHE A 58 -1.80 3.28 -7.52
C PHE A 58 -2.37 1.86 -7.68
N TRP A 59 -3.68 1.66 -7.76
CA TRP A 59 -4.25 0.34 -7.95
C TRP A 59 -4.05 -0.17 -9.39
N GLN A 60 -3.37 -1.31 -9.54
CA GLN A 60 -3.02 -1.91 -10.83
C GLN A 60 -3.80 -3.20 -11.15
N GLY A 61 -4.59 -3.71 -10.21
CA GLY A 61 -5.24 -5.01 -10.36
C GLY A 61 -6.36 -5.05 -11.41
N GLY A 62 -6.71 -3.92 -12.04
CA GLY A 62 -7.71 -3.86 -13.13
C GLY A 62 -9.16 -4.14 -12.69
N ILE A 63 -9.38 -4.64 -11.48
CA ILE A 63 -10.72 -4.95 -10.93
C ILE A 63 -11.26 -3.71 -10.21
N PRO A 64 -12.52 -3.33 -10.43
CA PRO A 64 -13.19 -2.25 -9.69
C PRO A 64 -13.13 -2.44 -8.18
N VAL A 65 -12.93 -1.34 -7.43
CA VAL A 65 -12.89 -1.38 -5.96
C VAL A 65 -13.97 -0.48 -5.38
N THR A 66 -14.76 -1.03 -4.47
CA THR A 66 -15.78 -0.29 -3.72
C THR A 66 -15.39 -0.15 -2.25
N LEU A 67 -15.46 1.08 -1.74
CA LEU A 67 -15.19 1.40 -0.35
C LEU A 67 -16.51 1.57 0.40
N GLU A 68 -16.66 0.83 1.50
CA GLU A 68 -17.90 0.83 2.26
C GLU A 68 -17.66 0.99 3.77
N VAL A 69 -18.31 1.98 4.35
CA VAL A 69 -18.48 2.07 5.81
C VAL A 69 -19.86 1.50 6.15
N ARG A 70 -19.87 0.30 6.74
CA ARG A 70 -21.10 -0.45 7.10
C ARG A 70 -21.11 -0.78 8.58
N ASN A 71 -22.29 -0.65 9.17
CA ASN A 71 -22.51 -0.97 10.58
C ASN A 71 -23.23 -2.31 10.72
N ASN A 72 -22.55 -3.43 10.48
CA ASN A 72 -23.06 -4.78 10.73
C ASN A 72 -22.35 -5.44 11.91
N LYS A 73 -22.84 -6.58 12.40
CA LYS A 73 -22.30 -7.29 13.58
C LYS A 73 -20.85 -7.74 13.35
N GLU A 74 -20.55 -8.24 12.17
CA GLU A 74 -19.23 -8.75 11.81
C GLU A 74 -18.18 -7.64 11.83
N LEU A 75 -18.40 -6.55 11.12
CA LEU A 75 -17.48 -5.43 11.07
C LEU A 75 -17.33 -4.71 12.41
N ARG A 76 -18.42 -4.61 13.21
CA ARG A 76 -18.32 -4.07 14.57
C ARG A 76 -17.41 -4.90 15.48
N ALA A 77 -17.38 -6.22 15.30
CA ALA A 77 -16.52 -7.11 16.08
C ALA A 77 -15.04 -6.88 15.77
N LEU A 78 -14.70 -6.34 14.59
CA LEU A 78 -13.35 -5.95 14.22
C LEU A 78 -12.95 -4.56 14.74
N GLY A 79 -13.91 -3.77 15.23
CA GLY A 79 -13.69 -2.40 15.67
C GLY A 79 -13.61 -1.40 14.51
N ASN A 80 -13.49 -0.10 14.84
CA ASN A 80 -13.49 0.98 13.84
C ASN A 80 -12.25 0.99 12.93
N GLU A 81 -11.18 0.37 13.34
CA GLU A 81 -9.92 0.27 12.60
C GLU A 81 -9.76 -1.07 11.87
N GLY A 82 -10.57 -2.07 12.23
CA GLY A 82 -10.60 -3.36 11.52
C GLY A 82 -11.37 -3.27 10.21
N TYR A 83 -11.07 -4.17 9.29
CA TYR A 83 -11.63 -4.16 7.94
C TYR A 83 -11.72 -5.55 7.34
N THR A 84 -12.48 -5.66 6.27
CA THR A 84 -12.48 -6.82 5.36
C THR A 84 -12.12 -6.37 3.96
N ILE A 85 -11.42 -7.23 3.21
CA ILE A 85 -11.18 -7.08 1.77
C ILE A 85 -11.71 -8.33 1.11
N GLN A 86 -12.73 -8.22 0.30
CA GLN A 86 -13.42 -9.36 -0.28
C GLN A 86 -13.64 -9.17 -1.78
N THR A 87 -13.38 -10.22 -2.56
CA THR A 87 -13.75 -10.26 -3.96
C THR A 87 -15.15 -10.86 -4.10
N SER A 88 -15.98 -10.26 -4.95
CA SER A 88 -17.32 -10.76 -5.27
C SER A 88 -17.26 -12.13 -5.94
N LYS A 89 -18.34 -12.89 -5.87
CA LYS A 89 -18.46 -14.14 -6.64
C LYS A 89 -18.27 -13.84 -8.13
N GLY A 90 -17.34 -14.57 -8.74
CA GLY A 90 -16.97 -14.35 -10.14
C GLY A 90 -15.85 -13.33 -10.38
N GLY A 91 -15.20 -12.82 -9.32
CA GLY A 91 -13.98 -12.03 -9.42
C GLY A 91 -14.15 -10.61 -10.01
N SER A 92 -15.38 -10.11 -10.13
CA SER A 92 -15.67 -8.88 -10.89
C SER A 92 -15.50 -7.58 -10.10
N GLN A 93 -15.40 -7.65 -8.77
CA GLN A 93 -15.31 -6.47 -7.90
C GLN A 93 -14.64 -6.81 -6.57
N ILE A 94 -13.82 -5.89 -6.07
CA ILE A 94 -13.28 -5.94 -4.72
C ILE A 94 -14.06 -4.96 -3.84
N THR A 95 -14.43 -5.39 -2.64
CA THR A 95 -15.05 -4.53 -1.63
C THR A 95 -14.12 -4.43 -0.42
N ILE A 96 -13.76 -3.21 -0.03
CA ILE A 96 -13.10 -2.91 1.23
C ILE A 96 -14.16 -2.35 2.17
N ALA A 97 -14.43 -3.04 3.26
CA ALA A 97 -15.49 -2.66 4.19
C ALA A 97 -15.00 -2.61 5.64
N SER A 98 -15.50 -1.63 6.40
CA SER A 98 -15.23 -1.47 7.82
C SER A 98 -16.43 -0.83 8.53
N SER A 99 -16.45 -0.91 9.87
CA SER A 99 -17.38 -0.13 10.68
C SER A 99 -16.97 1.33 10.84
N GLY A 100 -15.69 1.67 10.60
CA GLY A 100 -15.11 3.01 10.65
C GLY A 100 -14.36 3.39 9.39
N GLU A 101 -14.22 4.69 9.14
CA GLU A 101 -13.50 5.22 7.97
C GLU A 101 -12.00 4.91 8.02
N GLN A 102 -11.41 4.89 9.24
CA GLN A 102 -10.02 4.51 9.45
C GLN A 102 -9.76 3.08 8.98
N GLY A 103 -10.65 2.14 9.30
CA GLY A 103 -10.52 0.77 8.85
C GLY A 103 -10.58 0.64 7.33
N VAL A 104 -11.43 1.43 6.66
CA VAL A 104 -11.44 1.47 5.18
C VAL A 104 -10.11 1.97 4.63
N LEU A 105 -9.54 3.03 5.21
CA LEU A 105 -8.24 3.55 4.81
C LEU A 105 -7.12 2.52 5.04
N TYR A 106 -7.13 1.82 6.17
CA TYR A 106 -6.15 0.76 6.45
C TYR A 106 -6.28 -0.42 5.49
N GLY A 107 -7.51 -0.82 5.18
CA GLY A 107 -7.78 -1.84 4.16
C GLY A 107 -7.29 -1.43 2.77
N THR A 108 -7.42 -0.15 2.42
CA THR A 108 -6.90 0.41 1.18
C THR A 108 -5.38 0.26 1.10
N TYR A 109 -4.65 0.69 2.12
CA TYR A 109 -3.20 0.54 2.15
C TYR A 109 -2.76 -0.93 2.24
N HIS A 110 -3.54 -1.78 2.89
CA HIS A 110 -3.25 -3.23 2.90
C HIS A 110 -3.36 -3.82 1.49
N LEU A 111 -4.42 -3.53 0.75
CA LEU A 111 -4.57 -3.99 -0.64
C LEU A 111 -3.41 -3.51 -1.52
N LEU A 112 -3.04 -2.23 -1.43
CA LEU A 112 -1.92 -1.66 -2.17
C LEU A 112 -0.57 -2.28 -1.75
N ARG A 113 -0.37 -2.56 -0.46
CA ARG A 113 0.82 -3.24 0.03
C ARG A 113 0.93 -4.66 -0.52
N LEU A 114 -0.15 -5.43 -0.52
CA LEU A 114 -0.16 -6.78 -1.08
C LEU A 114 0.21 -6.76 -2.57
N GLN A 115 -0.29 -5.76 -3.32
CA GLN A 115 0.09 -5.54 -4.71
C GLN A 115 1.60 -5.21 -4.82
N ALA A 116 2.10 -4.25 -4.06
CA ALA A 116 3.49 -3.79 -4.12
C ALA A 116 4.50 -4.89 -3.74
N THR A 117 4.10 -5.82 -2.88
CA THR A 117 4.93 -6.96 -2.43
C THR A 117 4.74 -8.23 -3.27
N GLY A 118 3.99 -8.16 -4.38
CA GLY A 118 3.76 -9.31 -5.25
C GLY A 118 2.89 -10.42 -4.65
N GLN A 119 2.14 -10.11 -3.59
CA GLN A 119 1.27 -11.09 -2.91
C GLN A 119 -0.14 -11.17 -3.52
N LEU A 120 -0.38 -10.47 -4.62
CA LEU A 120 -1.64 -10.49 -5.37
C LEU A 120 -1.43 -10.99 -6.80
N PRO A 121 -1.11 -12.28 -7.01
CA PRO A 121 -1.18 -12.86 -8.34
C PRO A 121 -2.63 -12.82 -8.84
N GLU A 122 -2.83 -12.85 -10.15
CA GLU A 122 -4.16 -12.74 -10.77
C GLU A 122 -5.16 -13.77 -10.22
N SER A 123 -4.70 -14.98 -9.91
CA SER A 123 -5.51 -16.02 -9.26
C SER A 123 -6.00 -15.62 -7.87
N ALA A 124 -5.20 -14.91 -7.08
CA ALA A 124 -5.60 -14.46 -5.75
C ALA A 124 -6.65 -13.34 -5.80
N LEU A 125 -6.59 -12.48 -6.83
CA LEU A 125 -7.58 -11.41 -7.02
C LEU A 125 -9.00 -11.95 -7.19
N GLN A 126 -9.17 -13.17 -7.70
CA GLN A 126 -10.46 -13.79 -7.93
C GLN A 126 -11.17 -14.24 -6.63
N SER A 127 -10.46 -14.36 -5.52
CA SER A 127 -10.98 -14.98 -4.29
C SER A 127 -10.47 -14.35 -2.99
N LEU A 128 -10.20 -13.04 -2.99
CA LEU A 128 -9.79 -12.35 -1.76
C LEU A 128 -10.86 -12.49 -0.68
N ASN A 129 -10.41 -12.89 0.51
CA ASN A 129 -11.23 -12.95 1.71
C ASN A 129 -10.36 -12.67 2.92
N ILE A 130 -10.05 -11.41 3.13
CA ILE A 130 -9.18 -10.92 4.20
C ILE A 130 -10.06 -10.27 5.26
N SER A 131 -9.77 -10.55 6.53
CA SER A 131 -10.41 -9.94 7.68
C SER A 131 -9.34 -9.63 8.72
N GLU A 132 -9.11 -8.36 9.01
CA GLU A 132 -8.02 -7.89 9.85
C GLU A 132 -8.51 -6.88 10.88
N ARG A 133 -7.84 -6.86 12.01
CA ARG A 133 -8.00 -5.84 13.05
C ARG A 133 -6.66 -5.58 13.72
N PRO A 134 -6.41 -4.38 14.25
CA PRO A 134 -5.23 -4.14 15.07
C PRO A 134 -5.22 -5.02 16.34
N ASP A 135 -4.06 -5.61 16.65
CA ASP A 135 -3.87 -6.38 17.89
C ASP A 135 -3.90 -5.48 19.13
N TYR A 136 -3.45 -4.24 18.99
CA TYR A 136 -3.37 -3.27 20.08
C TYR A 136 -4.30 -2.09 19.84
N ARG A 137 -5.13 -1.78 20.84
CA ARG A 137 -6.03 -0.62 20.81
C ARG A 137 -5.30 0.71 20.91
N ILE A 138 -4.20 0.74 21.66
CA ILE A 138 -3.39 1.94 21.84
C ILE A 138 -2.02 1.69 21.23
N ARG A 139 -1.63 2.55 20.31
CA ARG A 139 -0.32 2.55 19.64
C ARG A 139 0.25 3.94 19.77
N ILE A 140 1.44 4.05 20.37
CA ILE A 140 2.08 5.33 20.66
C ILE A 140 3.46 5.31 20.02
N LEU A 141 3.75 6.33 19.20
CA LEU A 141 5.09 6.63 18.77
C LEU A 141 5.69 7.64 19.77
N ASN A 142 6.70 7.22 20.50
CA ASN A 142 7.48 8.14 21.32
C ASN A 142 8.56 8.77 20.42
N HIS A 143 8.38 10.04 20.10
CA HIS A 143 9.32 10.82 19.32
C HIS A 143 10.13 11.69 20.28
N TRP A 144 11.44 11.50 20.30
CA TRP A 144 12.33 12.19 21.22
C TRP A 144 13.23 13.15 20.44
N ASP A 145 13.13 14.44 20.76
CA ASP A 145 14.00 15.48 20.24
C ASP A 145 15.08 15.84 21.25
N ASN A 146 16.30 16.11 20.79
CA ASN A 146 17.37 16.68 21.59
C ASN A 146 17.11 18.15 21.88
N LEU A 147 17.80 18.70 22.91
CA LEU A 147 17.66 20.11 23.31
C LEU A 147 18.06 21.12 22.20
N ASP A 148 18.85 20.70 21.24
CA ASP A 148 19.27 21.49 20.09
C ASP A 148 18.29 21.41 18.88
N GLY A 149 17.16 20.72 19.06
CA GLY A 149 16.14 20.50 18.02
C GLY A 149 16.47 19.39 17.03
N THR A 150 17.55 18.64 17.22
CA THR A 150 17.84 17.45 16.41
C THR A 150 17.09 16.24 16.94
N ILE A 151 16.68 15.35 16.04
CA ILE A 151 16.05 14.09 16.42
C ILE A 151 17.11 13.12 16.90
N GLU A 152 16.88 12.50 18.07
CA GLU A 152 17.76 11.46 18.56
C GLU A 152 17.97 10.38 17.49
N ARG A 153 19.19 9.96 17.28
CA ARG A 153 19.66 8.97 16.28
C ARG A 153 19.79 9.45 14.84
N GLY A 154 19.81 10.77 14.59
CA GLY A 154 20.23 11.31 13.31
C GLY A 154 19.33 11.00 12.12
N TYR A 155 18.06 10.79 12.36
CA TYR A 155 17.08 10.58 11.28
C TYR A 155 16.66 11.87 10.56
N ALA A 156 17.04 13.01 11.11
CA ALA A 156 16.90 14.28 10.45
C ALA A 156 18.23 14.59 9.74
N GLY A 157 18.41 13.99 8.61
CA GLY A 157 19.53 14.29 7.73
C GLY A 157 19.08 15.15 6.58
#